data_d407ce75013ca6f432290350493d24ed
#
_entry.id   d407ce75013ca6f432290350493d24ed
#
_cell.length_a   1.000
_cell.length_b   1.000
_cell.length_c   1.000
_cell.angle_alpha   90.00
_cell.angle_beta   90.00
_cell.angle_gamma   90.00
#
_symmetry.space_group_name_H-M   'P 1'
#
loop_
_entity.id
_entity.type
_entity.pdbx_description
1 polymer ?
#
loop_
_entity_poly.entity_id
_entity_poly.type
_entity_poly.pdbx_seq_one_letter_code
_entity_poly.pdbx_strand_id
1 'polypeptide(L)'
;MTLNIRYLLGIAVLFSFSVISAQVRTSYTFEKGWKFTREDNADFIQPDYNDIKWQSVVVPHDWAIYGPFGVDNDRQMTAIAQDGQKEAMEHAGRTGGLPFVGVGWYRLNFDAPSFAKGKKATLIFDGAMSHARVYVNGQEAGYWPYGYNTFYLDVTPYLKEGTKNTLAVRLENETESSRWYPGAGLYRNVHLVVTEDAHIPTWGTQLTTPVVKDDYAKVNIKTTLVVPSGKQFDAYRIVTELKDKDGKVVTTDEKQGSRFDDNIFSQELVVSR
;
A
#
# COMPACT_ATOMS: atom_id res chain seq x y z
N MET A 1 -74.59 7.71 37.47
CA MET A 1 -73.50 8.62 37.11
C MET A 1 -72.24 7.78 36.96
N THR A 2 -71.97 7.24 35.77
CA THR A 2 -70.94 6.30 35.48
C THR A 2 -69.88 7.01 34.65
N LEU A 3 -68.63 7.11 35.23
CA LEU A 3 -67.53 7.81 34.66
C LEU A 3 -66.72 6.82 33.76
N ASN A 4 -66.72 7.03 32.43
CA ASN A 4 -65.93 6.25 31.50
C ASN A 4 -64.53 6.84 31.38
N ILE A 5 -63.52 6.17 31.88
CA ILE A 5 -62.10 6.48 31.70
C ILE A 5 -61.63 5.80 30.42
N ARG A 6 -61.37 6.57 29.36
CA ARG A 6 -60.73 6.13 28.13
C ARG A 6 -59.21 6.17 28.33
N TYR A 7 -58.55 5.02 28.34
CA TYR A 7 -57.09 4.90 28.30
C TYR A 7 -56.60 5.17 26.87
N LEU A 8 -55.89 6.27 26.68
CA LEU A 8 -55.09 6.53 25.47
C LEU A 8 -53.76 5.78 25.65
N LEU A 9 -53.60 4.64 24.95
CA LEU A 9 -52.31 4.02 24.79
C LEU A 9 -51.48 4.81 23.75
N GLY A 10 -50.52 5.61 24.20
CA GLY A 10 -49.53 6.22 23.34
C GLY A 10 -48.47 5.18 22.96
N ILE A 11 -48.47 4.78 21.67
CA ILE A 11 -47.36 3.94 21.12
C ILE A 11 -46.16 4.88 20.88
N ALA A 12 -45.15 4.80 21.75
CA ALA A 12 -43.86 5.43 21.53
C ALA A 12 -43.09 4.58 20.53
N VAL A 13 -43.00 5.01 19.28
CA VAL A 13 -42.15 4.42 18.26
C VAL A 13 -40.70 4.88 18.53
N LEU A 14 -39.92 4.03 19.18
CA LEU A 14 -38.46 4.20 19.32
C LEU A 14 -37.82 3.96 17.96
N PHE A 15 -37.44 5.03 17.25
CA PHE A 15 -36.56 4.96 16.12
C PHE A 15 -35.13 4.68 16.61
N SER A 16 -34.70 3.43 16.56
CA SER A 16 -33.30 3.06 16.72
C SER A 16 -32.54 3.52 15.48
N PHE A 17 -31.84 4.63 15.55
CA PHE A 17 -30.86 5.00 14.54
C PHE A 17 -29.66 4.07 14.68
N SER A 18 -29.61 3.02 13.86
CA SER A 18 -28.39 2.25 13.67
C SER A 18 -27.40 3.13 12.91
N VAL A 19 -26.38 3.62 13.58
CA VAL A 19 -25.24 4.26 12.91
C VAL A 19 -24.49 3.15 12.20
N ILE A 20 -24.78 2.96 10.91
CA ILE A 20 -23.98 2.10 10.05
C ILE A 20 -22.69 2.87 9.78
N SER A 21 -21.63 2.55 10.53
CA SER A 21 -20.28 2.99 10.21
C SER A 21 -19.84 2.25 8.94
N ALA A 22 -20.00 2.86 7.79
CA ALA A 22 -19.46 2.34 6.56
C ALA A 22 -17.92 2.44 6.65
N GLN A 23 -17.23 1.32 6.55
CA GLN A 23 -15.77 1.32 6.52
C GLN A 23 -15.32 1.90 5.18
N VAL A 24 -14.86 3.15 5.19
CA VAL A 24 -14.49 3.92 4.00
C VAL A 24 -13.25 3.34 3.30
N ARG A 25 -12.43 2.59 4.03
CA ARG A 25 -11.20 1.95 3.54
C ARG A 25 -11.07 0.55 4.12
N THR A 26 -10.89 -0.44 3.26
CA THR A 26 -10.59 -1.82 3.65
C THR A 26 -9.25 -2.23 3.05
N SER A 27 -8.37 -2.81 3.87
CA SER A 27 -7.06 -3.30 3.42
C SER A 27 -6.99 -4.82 3.57
N TYR A 28 -6.53 -5.48 2.52
CA TYR A 28 -6.28 -6.91 2.46
C TYR A 28 -4.79 -7.11 2.23
N THR A 29 -4.13 -7.85 3.12
CA THR A 29 -2.70 -8.16 2.97
C THR A 29 -2.54 -9.51 2.27
N PHE A 30 -1.75 -9.52 1.20
CA PHE A 30 -1.48 -10.71 0.40
C PHE A 30 -0.20 -11.40 0.88
N GLU A 31 -0.32 -12.23 1.92
CA GLU A 31 0.81 -12.97 2.50
C GLU A 31 0.98 -14.35 1.87
N LYS A 32 -0.12 -15.08 1.67
CA LYS A 32 -0.13 -16.49 1.29
C LYS A 32 -0.68 -16.71 -0.11
N GLY A 33 -0.42 -17.89 -0.65
CA GLY A 33 -0.96 -18.30 -1.95
C GLY A 33 -0.08 -17.89 -3.13
N TRP A 34 1.05 -17.29 -2.89
CA TRP A 34 2.00 -16.92 -3.93
C TRP A 34 2.73 -18.11 -4.51
N LYS A 35 2.95 -18.01 -5.82
CA LYS A 35 3.81 -18.89 -6.61
C LYS A 35 5.01 -18.08 -7.11
N PHE A 36 6.19 -18.70 -7.12
CA PHE A 36 7.45 -18.06 -7.50
C PHE A 36 8.25 -18.94 -8.44
N THR A 37 8.91 -18.32 -9.43
CA THR A 37 9.92 -18.94 -10.28
C THR A 37 11.01 -17.93 -10.65
N ARG A 38 12.20 -18.46 -11.00
CA ARG A 38 13.32 -17.67 -11.57
C ARG A 38 13.40 -17.75 -13.08
N GLU A 39 12.48 -18.47 -13.71
CA GLU A 39 12.35 -18.49 -15.16
C GLU A 39 11.78 -17.16 -15.64
N ASP A 40 12.10 -16.73 -16.85
CA ASP A 40 11.53 -15.55 -17.50
C ASP A 40 10.80 -15.95 -18.78
N ASN A 41 9.49 -15.77 -18.80
CA ASN A 41 8.65 -16.07 -19.95
C ASN A 41 7.47 -15.08 -19.99
N ALA A 42 7.21 -14.55 -21.19
CA ALA A 42 6.13 -13.59 -21.42
C ALA A 42 4.73 -14.17 -21.14
N ASP A 43 4.55 -15.50 -21.24
CA ASP A 43 3.27 -16.14 -20.97
C ASP A 43 2.86 -16.13 -19.49
N PHE A 44 3.79 -15.79 -18.60
CA PHE A 44 3.53 -15.76 -17.16
C PHE A 44 2.51 -14.68 -16.73
N ILE A 45 2.24 -13.73 -17.61
CA ILE A 45 1.19 -12.73 -17.39
C ILE A 45 -0.23 -13.29 -17.58
N GLN A 46 -0.38 -14.40 -18.31
CA GLN A 46 -1.70 -14.92 -18.70
C GLN A 46 -2.45 -15.48 -17.48
N PRO A 47 -3.73 -15.14 -17.30
CA PRO A 47 -4.52 -15.61 -16.17
C PRO A 47 -4.66 -17.14 -16.10
N ASP A 48 -4.70 -17.81 -17.23
CA ASP A 48 -4.86 -19.24 -17.37
C ASP A 48 -3.54 -20.02 -17.41
N TYR A 49 -2.40 -19.34 -17.25
CA TYR A 49 -1.10 -20.00 -17.17
C TYR A 49 -1.05 -20.97 -15.99
N ASN A 50 -0.58 -22.20 -16.25
CA ASN A 50 -0.48 -23.25 -15.25
C ASN A 50 0.83 -23.12 -14.44
N ASP A 51 0.74 -22.54 -13.27
CA ASP A 51 1.85 -22.31 -12.34
C ASP A 51 1.98 -23.37 -11.22
N ILE A 52 1.34 -24.55 -11.40
CA ILE A 52 1.32 -25.64 -10.38
C ILE A 52 2.72 -26.12 -9.99
N LYS A 53 3.67 -26.06 -10.92
CA LYS A 53 5.07 -26.49 -10.71
C LYS A 53 5.93 -25.42 -10.03
N TRP A 54 5.42 -24.20 -9.90
CA TRP A 54 6.17 -23.12 -9.28
C TRP A 54 6.27 -23.34 -7.77
N GLN A 55 7.34 -22.80 -7.18
CA GLN A 55 7.52 -22.82 -5.73
C GLN A 55 6.39 -22.06 -5.04
N SER A 56 5.78 -22.66 -4.02
CA SER A 56 4.86 -21.95 -3.14
C SER A 56 5.66 -21.14 -2.13
N VAL A 57 5.36 -19.85 -2.02
CA VAL A 57 6.05 -18.94 -1.11
C VAL A 57 5.08 -18.11 -0.30
N VAL A 58 5.57 -17.54 0.80
CA VAL A 58 4.88 -16.56 1.62
C VAL A 58 5.58 -15.21 1.43
N VAL A 59 4.83 -14.15 1.21
CA VAL A 59 5.35 -12.77 1.12
C VAL A 59 5.25 -12.14 2.51
N PRO A 60 6.31 -11.51 3.04
CA PRO A 60 7.59 -11.16 2.42
C PRO A 60 8.48 -12.35 2.02
N HIS A 61 9.09 -12.25 0.84
CA HIS A 61 9.97 -13.28 0.29
C HIS A 61 11.17 -12.66 -0.42
N ASP A 62 12.36 -13.05 0.00
CA ASP A 62 13.63 -12.68 -0.62
C ASP A 62 14.27 -13.94 -1.19
N TRP A 63 14.30 -14.05 -2.54
CA TRP A 63 14.85 -15.26 -3.15
C TRP A 63 16.38 -15.35 -3.09
N ALA A 64 17.06 -14.21 -2.94
CA ALA A 64 18.52 -14.19 -2.97
C ALA A 64 19.13 -14.79 -1.72
N ILE A 65 18.46 -14.74 -0.58
CA ILE A 65 18.96 -15.28 0.70
C ILE A 65 19.12 -16.81 0.70
N TYR A 66 18.42 -17.49 -0.21
CA TYR A 66 18.46 -18.96 -0.31
C TYR A 66 19.41 -19.47 -1.39
N GLY A 67 20.13 -18.59 -2.09
CA GLY A 67 21.00 -18.95 -3.20
C GLY A 67 20.24 -19.25 -4.51
N PRO A 68 20.88 -19.95 -5.45
CA PRO A 68 22.21 -20.53 -5.35
C PRO A 68 23.29 -19.46 -5.19
N PHE A 69 24.30 -19.74 -4.37
CA PHE A 69 25.47 -18.91 -4.24
C PHE A 69 26.55 -19.42 -5.19
N GLY A 70 27.27 -18.51 -5.83
CA GLY A 70 28.30 -18.91 -6.78
C GLY A 70 29.18 -17.75 -7.19
N VAL A 71 30.44 -18.06 -7.52
CA VAL A 71 31.42 -17.07 -7.93
C VAL A 71 31.09 -16.38 -9.25
N ASP A 72 30.17 -16.93 -10.02
CA ASP A 72 29.72 -16.35 -11.28
C ASP A 72 28.44 -15.47 -11.15
N ASN A 73 27.84 -15.49 -9.96
CA ASN A 73 26.71 -14.62 -9.67
C ASN A 73 27.23 -13.24 -9.30
N ASP A 74 26.81 -12.22 -10.03
CA ASP A 74 27.01 -10.79 -9.71
C ASP A 74 28.36 -10.45 -9.07
N ARG A 75 29.42 -10.58 -9.80
CA ARG A 75 30.79 -10.39 -9.30
C ARG A 75 31.09 -8.95 -8.88
N GLN A 76 30.34 -7.97 -9.34
CA GLN A 76 30.60 -6.55 -9.15
C GLN A 76 32.04 -6.25 -8.67
N MET A 77 32.95 -6.19 -9.58
CA MET A 77 34.37 -5.91 -9.29
C MET A 77 34.55 -4.39 -9.16
N THR A 78 35.13 -3.94 -8.08
CA THR A 78 35.43 -2.53 -7.85
C THR A 78 36.94 -2.40 -7.51
N ALA A 79 37.63 -1.54 -8.23
CA ALA A 79 39.01 -1.20 -7.91
C ALA A 79 39.01 -0.18 -6.76
N ILE A 80 39.44 -0.63 -5.59
CA ILE A 80 39.60 0.19 -4.38
C ILE A 80 40.92 -0.11 -3.69
N ALA A 81 41.51 0.92 -3.04
CA ALA A 81 42.62 0.71 -2.11
C ALA A 81 42.04 0.46 -0.72
N GLN A 82 42.30 -0.72 -0.17
CA GLN A 82 41.96 -1.03 1.22
C GLN A 82 43.11 -0.61 2.15
N ASP A 83 42.82 -0.59 3.45
CA ASP A 83 43.81 -0.23 4.45
C ASP A 83 45.07 -1.11 4.33
N GLY A 84 46.23 -0.46 4.27
CA GLY A 84 47.55 -1.10 4.05
C GLY A 84 47.92 -1.39 2.60
N GLN A 85 47.04 -1.10 1.62
CA GLN A 85 47.33 -1.21 0.18
C GLN A 85 47.88 0.10 -0.40
N LYS A 86 48.92 0.02 -1.25
CA LYS A 86 49.45 1.20 -1.94
C LYS A 86 48.68 1.59 -3.20
N GLU A 87 48.05 0.63 -3.82
CA GLU A 87 47.34 0.78 -5.07
C GLU A 87 45.93 0.20 -4.96
N ALA A 88 44.99 0.73 -5.76
CA ALA A 88 43.68 0.17 -5.87
C ALA A 88 43.72 -1.22 -6.51
N MET A 89 43.12 -2.20 -5.86
CA MET A 89 42.97 -3.56 -6.36
C MET A 89 41.50 -3.90 -6.55
N GLU A 90 41.23 -4.78 -7.50
CA GLU A 90 39.87 -5.28 -7.68
C GLU A 90 39.43 -6.18 -6.54
N HIS A 91 38.28 -5.88 -5.98
CA HIS A 91 37.66 -6.67 -4.93
C HIS A 91 36.20 -6.98 -5.30
N ALA A 92 35.71 -8.13 -4.89
CA ALA A 92 34.28 -8.44 -5.00
C ALA A 92 33.45 -7.41 -4.22
N GLY A 93 32.61 -6.67 -4.89
CA GLY A 93 31.90 -5.49 -4.33
C GLY A 93 30.74 -5.81 -3.43
N ARG A 94 30.04 -6.94 -3.63
CA ARG A 94 28.93 -7.36 -2.78
C ARG A 94 29.42 -8.24 -1.63
N THR A 95 28.60 -8.38 -0.66
CA THR A 95 28.66 -9.10 0.61
C THR A 95 29.52 -10.38 0.70
N GLY A 96 30.23 -10.78 -0.34
CA GLY A 96 31.02 -12.02 -0.37
C GLY A 96 30.19 -13.30 -0.53
N GLY A 97 28.86 -13.23 -0.45
CA GLY A 97 27.98 -14.39 -0.58
C GLY A 97 27.61 -14.71 -2.02
N LEU A 98 27.83 -13.80 -2.96
CA LEU A 98 27.49 -13.93 -4.38
C LEU A 98 26.12 -14.58 -4.62
N PRO A 99 25.02 -14.01 -4.07
CA PRO A 99 23.70 -14.58 -4.20
C PRO A 99 23.16 -14.44 -5.62
N PHE A 100 22.23 -15.31 -6.00
CA PHE A 100 21.59 -15.24 -7.30
C PHE A 100 20.82 -13.92 -7.45
N VAL A 101 21.10 -13.20 -8.53
CA VAL A 101 20.38 -12.03 -9.01
C VAL A 101 19.64 -12.38 -10.33
N GLY A 102 19.07 -11.41 -11.02
CA GLY A 102 18.37 -11.59 -12.28
C GLY A 102 16.85 -11.52 -12.11
N VAL A 103 16.12 -12.27 -12.94
CA VAL A 103 14.65 -12.18 -12.99
C VAL A 103 13.99 -13.16 -12.04
N GLY A 104 12.91 -12.72 -11.42
CA GLY A 104 11.99 -13.56 -10.66
C GLY A 104 10.54 -13.14 -10.90
N TRP A 105 9.68 -14.13 -11.02
CA TRP A 105 8.26 -13.93 -11.19
C TRP A 105 7.48 -14.43 -10.00
N TYR A 106 6.49 -13.64 -9.61
CA TYR A 106 5.49 -13.96 -8.60
C TYR A 106 4.11 -14.01 -9.23
N ARG A 107 3.29 -14.97 -8.85
CA ARG A 107 1.89 -15.06 -9.23
C ARG A 107 1.02 -15.32 -8.02
N LEU A 108 -0.14 -14.68 -7.99
CA LEU A 108 -1.16 -14.87 -6.97
C LEU A 108 -2.52 -14.91 -7.62
N ASN A 109 -3.28 -15.98 -7.36
CA ASN A 109 -4.71 -16.00 -7.67
C ASN A 109 -5.49 -15.63 -6.41
N PHE A 110 -6.36 -14.65 -6.51
CA PHE A 110 -7.16 -14.14 -5.40
C PHE A 110 -8.57 -13.82 -5.83
N ASP A 111 -9.50 -13.92 -4.90
CA ASP A 111 -10.86 -13.47 -5.11
C ASP A 111 -10.93 -11.97 -4.78
N ALA A 112 -11.27 -11.14 -5.77
CA ALA A 112 -11.48 -9.73 -5.51
C ALA A 112 -12.71 -9.57 -4.61
N PRO A 113 -12.61 -8.73 -3.56
CA PRO A 113 -13.77 -8.43 -2.75
C PRO A 113 -14.86 -7.81 -3.63
N SER A 114 -16.12 -8.17 -3.34
CA SER A 114 -17.24 -7.47 -3.95
C SER A 114 -17.28 -6.05 -3.43
N PHE A 115 -17.31 -5.08 -4.33
CA PHE A 115 -17.42 -3.67 -3.96
C PHE A 115 -18.42 -2.97 -4.87
N ALA A 116 -19.20 -2.07 -4.28
CA ALA A 116 -20.22 -1.35 -5.01
C ALA A 116 -19.62 -0.47 -6.12
N LYS A 117 -20.39 -0.23 -7.18
CA LYS A 117 -19.98 0.66 -8.28
C LYS A 117 -19.49 2.01 -7.71
N GLY A 118 -18.34 2.44 -8.19
CA GLY A 118 -17.70 3.70 -7.78
C GLY A 118 -16.57 3.54 -6.78
N LYS A 119 -16.38 2.35 -6.17
CA LYS A 119 -15.20 2.11 -5.33
C LYS A 119 -13.92 2.03 -6.15
N LYS A 120 -12.81 2.30 -5.49
CA LYS A 120 -11.45 2.26 -6.05
C LYS A 120 -10.64 1.15 -5.40
N ALA A 121 -9.78 0.54 -6.17
CA ALA A 121 -8.89 -0.50 -5.70
C ALA A 121 -7.44 -0.13 -6.03
N THR A 122 -6.60 -0.10 -5.02
CA THR A 122 -5.18 0.25 -5.12
C THR A 122 -4.33 -0.91 -4.62
N LEU A 123 -3.39 -1.39 -5.44
CA LEU A 123 -2.32 -2.27 -4.96
C LEU A 123 -1.21 -1.42 -4.38
N ILE A 124 -0.74 -1.78 -3.19
CA ILE A 124 0.39 -1.13 -2.51
C ILE A 124 1.45 -2.19 -2.28
N PHE A 125 2.66 -1.89 -2.74
CA PHE A 125 3.86 -2.68 -2.50
C PHE A 125 4.74 -1.90 -1.54
N ASP A 126 4.97 -2.40 -0.34
CA ASP A 126 5.84 -1.74 0.64
C ASP A 126 7.31 -1.77 0.23
N GLY A 127 7.67 -2.68 -0.67
CA GLY A 127 8.97 -2.77 -1.31
C GLY A 127 9.07 -4.02 -2.19
N ALA A 128 9.66 -3.85 -3.37
CA ALA A 128 9.89 -4.92 -4.34
C ALA A 128 11.22 -4.68 -5.07
N MET A 129 12.17 -5.60 -4.94
CA MET A 129 13.53 -5.44 -5.46
C MET A 129 13.74 -6.29 -6.71
N SER A 130 13.88 -5.63 -7.82
CA SER A 130 13.66 -4.27 -8.28
C SER A 130 12.99 -4.28 -9.66
N HIS A 131 12.87 -3.14 -10.33
CA HIS A 131 12.27 -3.05 -11.67
C HIS A 131 10.93 -3.79 -11.79
N ALA A 132 10.04 -3.55 -10.80
CA ALA A 132 8.78 -4.24 -10.68
C ALA A 132 7.83 -3.89 -11.83
N ARG A 133 7.45 -4.89 -12.65
CA ARG A 133 6.33 -4.81 -13.60
C ARG A 133 5.17 -5.61 -13.03
N VAL A 134 4.04 -4.96 -12.92
CA VAL A 134 2.86 -5.52 -12.27
C VAL A 134 1.75 -5.70 -13.30
N TYR A 135 1.19 -6.90 -13.34
CA TYR A 135 0.11 -7.27 -14.27
C TYR A 135 -1.09 -7.78 -13.47
N VAL A 136 -2.26 -7.33 -13.85
CA VAL A 136 -3.53 -7.82 -13.32
C VAL A 136 -4.35 -8.39 -14.47
N ASN A 137 -4.74 -9.65 -14.36
CA ASN A 137 -5.53 -10.34 -15.38
C ASN A 137 -4.93 -10.27 -16.80
N GLY A 138 -3.60 -10.36 -16.91
CA GLY A 138 -2.86 -10.33 -18.17
C GLY A 138 -2.59 -8.92 -18.71
N GLN A 139 -3.02 -7.86 -18.04
CA GLN A 139 -2.80 -6.47 -18.45
C GLN A 139 -1.78 -5.79 -17.54
N GLU A 140 -0.85 -5.03 -18.11
CA GLU A 140 0.13 -4.27 -17.33
C GLU A 140 -0.58 -3.13 -16.58
N ALA A 141 -0.54 -3.21 -15.25
CA ALA A 141 -1.10 -2.20 -14.36
C ALA A 141 -0.09 -1.10 -14.04
N GLY A 142 1.21 -1.39 -14.14
CA GLY A 142 2.26 -0.40 -13.94
C GLY A 142 3.66 -0.96 -13.78
N TYR A 143 4.61 -0.02 -13.70
CA TYR A 143 6.04 -0.28 -13.56
C TYR A 143 6.64 0.62 -12.48
N TRP A 144 7.52 0.04 -11.64
CA TRP A 144 8.27 0.77 -10.64
C TRP A 144 9.74 0.29 -10.58
N PRO A 145 10.74 1.15 -10.90
CA PRO A 145 12.12 0.69 -11.01
C PRO A 145 12.83 0.53 -9.66
N TYR A 146 12.50 1.37 -8.66
CA TYR A 146 13.28 1.48 -7.44
C TYR A 146 12.81 0.52 -6.35
N GLY A 147 13.74 -0.27 -5.80
CA GLY A 147 13.40 -1.36 -4.90
C GLY A 147 13.15 -0.98 -3.43
N TYR A 148 13.59 0.20 -2.97
CA TYR A 148 13.67 0.49 -1.52
C TYR A 148 12.51 1.28 -0.95
N ASN A 149 11.61 1.80 -1.77
CA ASN A 149 10.46 2.55 -1.28
C ASN A 149 9.14 1.88 -1.61
N THR A 150 8.11 2.28 -0.90
CA THR A 150 6.73 1.91 -1.19
C THR A 150 6.28 2.55 -2.50
N PHE A 151 5.51 1.80 -3.30
CA PHE A 151 4.77 2.33 -4.44
C PHE A 151 3.36 1.77 -4.49
N TYR A 152 2.50 2.43 -5.25
CA TYR A 152 1.11 1.99 -5.40
C TYR A 152 0.59 2.19 -6.83
N LEU A 153 -0.39 1.37 -7.20
CA LEU A 153 -0.98 1.34 -8.52
C LEU A 153 -2.51 1.31 -8.40
N ASP A 154 -3.21 2.14 -9.16
CA ASP A 154 -4.66 2.01 -9.32
C ASP A 154 -4.95 0.79 -10.20
N VAL A 155 -5.54 -0.23 -9.60
CA VAL A 155 -5.90 -1.47 -10.30
C VAL A 155 -7.39 -1.60 -10.54
N THR A 156 -8.16 -0.58 -10.22
CA THR A 156 -9.61 -0.54 -10.44
C THR A 156 -10.01 -0.97 -11.86
N PRO A 157 -9.35 -0.48 -12.94
CA PRO A 157 -9.73 -0.82 -14.32
C PRO A 157 -9.46 -2.28 -14.69
N TYR A 158 -8.59 -2.97 -13.98
CA TYR A 158 -8.12 -4.31 -14.32
C TYR A 158 -8.79 -5.42 -13.53
N LEU A 159 -9.43 -5.09 -12.40
CA LEU A 159 -10.08 -6.06 -11.54
C LEU A 159 -11.42 -6.52 -12.09
N LYS A 160 -11.66 -7.82 -11.98
CA LYS A 160 -12.96 -8.45 -12.20
C LYS A 160 -13.61 -8.67 -10.85
N GLU A 161 -14.60 -7.85 -10.55
CA GLU A 161 -15.30 -7.84 -9.26
C GLU A 161 -15.98 -9.18 -8.96
N GLY A 162 -15.92 -9.62 -7.71
CA GLY A 162 -16.62 -10.83 -7.23
C GLY A 162 -16.16 -12.13 -7.88
N THR A 163 -15.03 -12.13 -8.57
CA THR A 163 -14.49 -13.31 -9.22
C THR A 163 -12.98 -13.46 -8.93
N LYS A 164 -12.44 -14.60 -9.39
CA LYS A 164 -11.00 -14.85 -9.30
C LYS A 164 -10.22 -13.91 -10.23
N ASN A 165 -9.18 -13.31 -9.69
CA ASN A 165 -8.23 -12.46 -10.39
C ASN A 165 -6.83 -13.06 -10.27
N THR A 166 -5.98 -12.73 -11.24
CA THR A 166 -4.57 -13.11 -11.23
C THR A 166 -3.71 -11.84 -11.15
N LEU A 167 -2.85 -11.80 -10.15
CA LEU A 167 -1.76 -10.83 -10.03
C LEU A 167 -0.47 -11.52 -10.44
N ALA A 168 0.25 -10.96 -11.41
CA ALA A 168 1.58 -11.39 -11.79
C ALA A 168 2.56 -10.23 -11.62
N VAL A 169 3.73 -10.49 -11.03
CA VAL A 169 4.75 -9.48 -10.77
C VAL A 169 6.09 -10.02 -11.27
N ARG A 170 6.67 -9.34 -12.26
CA ARG A 170 8.04 -9.56 -12.72
C ARG A 170 8.97 -8.60 -12.01
N LEU A 171 9.97 -9.14 -11.38
CA LEU A 171 11.05 -8.37 -10.77
C LEU A 171 12.36 -8.68 -11.47
N GLU A 172 13.21 -7.68 -11.57
CA GLU A 172 14.56 -7.82 -12.10
C GLU A 172 15.55 -7.18 -11.15
N ASN A 173 16.37 -8.02 -10.53
CA ASN A 173 17.47 -7.59 -9.69
C ASN A 173 18.73 -7.59 -10.54
N GLU A 174 19.16 -6.40 -10.96
CA GLU A 174 20.27 -6.24 -11.89
C GLU A 174 21.61 -6.56 -11.22
N THR A 175 22.52 -7.10 -12.03
CA THR A 175 23.92 -7.26 -11.65
C THR A 175 24.59 -5.90 -11.48
N GLU A 176 25.65 -5.84 -10.68
CA GLU A 176 26.48 -4.64 -10.48
C GLU A 176 25.70 -3.38 -9.98
N SER A 177 24.50 -3.58 -9.42
CA SER A 177 23.59 -2.50 -9.04
C SER A 177 23.87 -1.90 -7.65
N SER A 178 24.56 -2.62 -6.76
CA SER A 178 24.88 -2.13 -5.41
C SER A 178 26.11 -2.83 -4.80
N ARG A 179 26.76 -2.15 -3.86
CA ARG A 179 27.91 -2.70 -3.10
C ARG A 179 27.49 -3.48 -1.85
N TRP A 180 26.24 -3.52 -1.53
CA TRP A 180 25.67 -4.22 -0.37
C TRP A 180 24.71 -5.30 -0.85
N TYR A 181 24.30 -6.16 0.06
CA TYR A 181 23.25 -7.12 -0.20
C TYR A 181 21.89 -6.38 -0.36
N PRO A 182 21.33 -6.27 -1.56
CA PRO A 182 20.11 -5.51 -1.79
C PRO A 182 18.84 -6.29 -1.43
N GLY A 183 18.94 -7.61 -1.28
CA GLY A 183 17.80 -8.51 -1.36
C GLY A 183 17.29 -8.70 -2.77
N ALA A 184 16.30 -9.53 -2.96
CA ALA A 184 15.59 -9.72 -4.22
C ALA A 184 14.21 -10.28 -3.98
N GLY A 185 13.20 -9.72 -4.63
CA GLY A 185 11.85 -10.23 -4.51
C GLY A 185 10.84 -9.26 -3.92
N LEU A 186 9.67 -9.79 -3.62
CA LEU A 186 8.66 -9.12 -2.80
C LEU A 186 9.06 -9.21 -1.33
N TYR A 187 10.10 -8.45 -0.95
CA TYR A 187 10.72 -8.55 0.37
C TYR A 187 9.97 -7.81 1.47
N ARG A 188 8.90 -7.11 1.11
CA ARG A 188 7.93 -6.46 2.03
C ARG A 188 6.52 -6.85 1.66
N ASN A 189 5.55 -6.36 2.44
CA ASN A 189 4.15 -6.69 2.26
C ASN A 189 3.57 -6.14 0.95
N VAL A 190 2.53 -6.84 0.47
CA VAL A 190 1.68 -6.42 -0.64
C VAL A 190 0.26 -6.31 -0.14
N HIS A 191 -0.40 -5.18 -0.41
CA HIS A 191 -1.75 -4.90 0.04
C HIS A 191 -2.68 -4.55 -1.13
N LEU A 192 -3.92 -5.03 -1.05
CA LEU A 192 -5.02 -4.50 -1.85
C LEU A 192 -5.88 -3.61 -0.95
N VAL A 193 -5.95 -2.33 -1.29
CA VAL A 193 -6.74 -1.34 -0.56
C VAL A 193 -7.96 -0.97 -1.38
N VAL A 194 -9.15 -1.17 -0.84
CA VAL A 194 -10.42 -0.76 -1.44
C VAL A 194 -10.97 0.44 -0.70
N THR A 195 -11.32 1.49 -1.44
CA THR A 195 -11.85 2.73 -0.91
C THR A 195 -13.16 3.11 -1.59
N GLU A 196 -13.93 4.00 -0.97
CA GLU A 196 -15.02 4.69 -1.65
C GLU A 196 -14.48 5.60 -2.76
N ASP A 197 -15.35 6.05 -3.66
CA ASP A 197 -15.00 6.96 -4.74
C ASP A 197 -14.47 8.29 -4.18
N ALA A 198 -15.17 8.86 -3.15
CA ALA A 198 -14.61 9.95 -2.35
C ALA A 198 -13.72 9.37 -1.25
N HIS A 199 -12.43 9.65 -1.30
CA HIS A 199 -11.48 9.10 -0.33
C HIS A 199 -10.22 9.94 -0.18
N ILE A 200 -9.52 9.74 0.92
CA ILE A 200 -8.15 10.23 1.10
C ILE A 200 -7.23 9.21 0.39
N PRO A 201 -6.47 9.61 -0.64
CA PRO A 201 -5.59 8.68 -1.36
C PRO A 201 -4.44 8.18 -0.50
N THR A 202 -3.70 7.21 -1.00
CA THR A 202 -2.43 6.79 -0.40
C THR A 202 -1.50 8.00 -0.30
N TRP A 203 -0.92 8.24 0.89
CA TRP A 203 -0.12 9.42 1.25
C TRP A 203 -0.85 10.76 1.11
N GLY A 204 -2.18 10.76 1.09
CA GLY A 204 -2.99 11.97 1.00
C GLY A 204 -3.00 12.81 2.27
N THR A 205 -2.33 12.41 3.35
CA THR A 205 -2.23 13.18 4.58
C THR A 205 -0.78 13.54 4.87
N GLN A 206 -0.49 14.83 4.99
CA GLN A 206 0.79 15.36 5.41
C GLN A 206 0.63 15.99 6.82
N LEU A 207 1.46 15.57 7.76
CA LEU A 207 1.46 16.07 9.12
C LEU A 207 2.81 16.69 9.45
N THR A 208 2.80 17.88 10.09
CA THR A 208 3.99 18.54 10.61
C THR A 208 3.73 19.09 12.01
N THR A 209 4.78 19.22 12.79
CA THR A 209 4.74 19.79 14.15
C THR A 209 5.67 21.01 14.21
N PRO A 210 5.25 22.18 13.67
CA PRO A 210 6.12 23.34 13.54
C PRO A 210 6.52 23.96 14.89
N VAL A 211 5.73 23.71 15.94
CA VAL A 211 6.00 24.19 17.30
C VAL A 211 5.78 23.06 18.28
N VAL A 212 6.82 22.76 19.06
CA VAL A 212 6.74 21.83 20.19
C VAL A 212 7.41 22.51 21.40
N LYS A 213 6.64 22.78 22.43
CA LYS A 213 7.09 23.39 23.71
C LYS A 213 6.60 22.54 24.89
N ASP A 214 7.05 22.88 26.08
CA ASP A 214 6.70 22.13 27.30
C ASP A 214 5.21 22.22 27.65
N ASP A 215 4.55 23.29 27.28
CA ASP A 215 3.16 23.62 27.61
C ASP A 215 2.19 23.44 26.45
N TYR A 216 2.67 23.47 25.18
CA TYR A 216 1.84 23.24 24.03
C TYR A 216 2.61 22.78 22.78
N ALA A 217 1.89 22.18 21.85
CA ALA A 217 2.39 21.89 20.51
C ALA A 217 1.36 22.32 19.46
N LYS A 218 1.86 22.74 18.29
CA LYS A 218 1.05 22.95 17.09
C LYS A 218 1.25 21.81 16.13
N VAL A 219 0.14 21.30 15.59
CA VAL A 219 0.11 20.23 14.60
C VAL A 219 -0.58 20.78 13.35
N ASN A 220 0.15 20.86 12.24
CA ASN A 220 -0.42 21.22 10.95
C ASN A 220 -0.68 19.95 10.15
N ILE A 221 -1.89 19.85 9.62
CA ILE A 221 -2.33 18.71 8.82
C ILE A 221 -2.85 19.22 7.48
N LYS A 222 -2.32 18.65 6.39
CA LYS A 222 -2.87 18.83 5.05
C LYS A 222 -3.42 17.50 4.58
N THR A 223 -4.70 17.46 4.24
CA THR A 223 -5.37 16.25 3.77
C THR A 223 -5.93 16.48 2.38
N THR A 224 -5.42 15.71 1.41
CA THR A 224 -5.97 15.68 0.04
C THR A 224 -7.18 14.77 -0.01
N LEU A 225 -8.25 15.20 -0.66
CA LEU A 225 -9.43 14.39 -0.93
C LEU A 225 -9.56 14.14 -2.42
N VAL A 226 -9.69 12.88 -2.82
CA VAL A 226 -10.18 12.53 -4.16
C VAL A 226 -11.68 12.78 -4.19
N VAL A 227 -12.11 13.67 -5.07
CA VAL A 227 -13.53 14.02 -5.25
C VAL A 227 -14.05 13.32 -6.49
N PRO A 228 -15.18 12.59 -6.40
CA PRO A 228 -15.77 11.93 -7.55
C PRO A 228 -16.17 12.89 -8.64
N SER A 229 -16.11 12.41 -9.90
CA SER A 229 -16.56 13.20 -11.05
C SER A 229 -17.98 13.73 -10.87
N GLY A 230 -18.18 15.01 -11.16
CA GLY A 230 -19.47 15.69 -11.01
C GLY A 230 -19.83 16.12 -9.58
N LYS A 231 -18.96 15.88 -8.61
CA LYS A 231 -19.10 16.41 -7.25
C LYS A 231 -18.20 17.62 -7.05
N GLN A 232 -18.54 18.47 -6.09
CA GLN A 232 -17.77 19.65 -5.74
C GLN A 232 -17.11 19.44 -4.38
N PHE A 233 -15.91 19.99 -4.18
CA PHE A 233 -15.16 19.85 -2.95
C PHE A 233 -15.89 20.48 -1.74
N ASP A 234 -16.66 21.52 -1.96
CA ASP A 234 -17.53 22.17 -0.94
C ASP A 234 -18.68 21.28 -0.44
N ALA A 235 -18.94 20.13 -1.08
CA ALA A 235 -19.87 19.13 -0.57
C ALA A 235 -19.28 18.25 0.55
N TYR A 236 -17.97 18.37 0.83
CA TYR A 236 -17.27 17.54 1.78
C TYR A 236 -16.76 18.34 2.97
N ARG A 237 -16.71 17.66 4.10
CA ARG A 237 -16.18 18.15 5.36
C ARG A 237 -15.22 17.13 5.92
N ILE A 238 -14.10 17.59 6.48
CA ILE A 238 -13.16 16.73 7.21
C ILE A 238 -13.26 17.05 8.71
N VAL A 239 -13.25 16.00 9.51
CA VAL A 239 -13.12 16.07 10.96
C VAL A 239 -11.83 15.37 11.33
N THR A 240 -10.94 16.06 12.01
CA THR A 240 -9.65 15.52 12.46
C THR A 240 -9.62 15.48 13.98
N GLU A 241 -9.39 14.29 14.53
CA GLU A 241 -9.20 14.06 15.95
C GLU A 241 -7.75 13.67 16.22
N LEU A 242 -7.10 14.36 17.15
CA LEU A 242 -5.84 13.91 17.73
C LEU A 242 -6.15 13.14 19.01
N LYS A 243 -5.55 11.95 19.13
CA LYS A 243 -5.73 11.08 20.30
C LYS A 243 -4.40 10.86 20.99
N ASP A 244 -4.45 10.71 22.31
CA ASP A 244 -3.30 10.29 23.09
C ASP A 244 -3.02 8.78 22.92
N LYS A 245 -1.99 8.29 23.62
CA LYS A 245 -1.59 6.85 23.59
C LYS A 245 -2.67 5.90 24.11
N ASP A 246 -3.63 6.39 24.87
CA ASP A 246 -4.72 5.62 25.46
C ASP A 246 -6.01 5.71 24.61
N GLY A 247 -5.94 6.41 23.45
CA GLY A 247 -7.04 6.58 22.52
C GLY A 247 -8.04 7.68 22.89
N LYS A 248 -7.76 8.46 23.95
CA LYS A 248 -8.61 9.59 24.36
C LYS A 248 -8.38 10.76 23.40
N VAL A 249 -9.44 11.38 22.93
CA VAL A 249 -9.39 12.58 22.10
C VAL A 249 -8.82 13.73 22.92
N VAL A 250 -7.74 14.33 22.43
CA VAL A 250 -7.05 15.48 23.01
C VAL A 250 -7.55 16.79 22.40
N THR A 251 -7.72 16.80 21.09
CA THR A 251 -8.26 17.95 20.37
C THR A 251 -8.93 17.50 19.07
N THR A 252 -9.86 18.28 18.59
CA THR A 252 -10.61 18.05 17.35
C THR A 252 -10.67 19.35 16.56
N ASP A 253 -10.54 19.24 15.24
CA ASP A 253 -10.81 20.33 14.30
C ASP A 253 -11.69 19.84 13.16
N GLU A 254 -12.55 20.72 12.70
CA GLU A 254 -13.49 20.45 11.60
C GLU A 254 -13.36 21.54 10.54
N LYS A 255 -13.24 21.12 9.27
CA LYS A 255 -13.13 22.05 8.15
C LYS A 255 -14.02 21.64 6.99
N GLN A 256 -14.80 22.59 6.50
CA GLN A 256 -15.59 22.49 5.29
C GLN A 256 -14.70 22.75 4.07
N GLY A 257 -14.89 21.97 3.00
CA GLY A 257 -14.25 22.23 1.71
C GLY A 257 -14.74 23.54 1.07
N SER A 258 -13.93 24.13 0.22
CA SER A 258 -14.25 25.33 -0.53
C SER A 258 -13.99 25.09 -2.01
N ARG A 259 -14.80 25.66 -2.90
CA ARG A 259 -14.63 25.56 -4.36
C ARG A 259 -13.33 26.14 -4.88
N PHE A 260 -12.64 26.92 -4.04
CA PHE A 260 -11.38 27.58 -4.36
C PHE A 260 -10.14 26.82 -3.83
N ASP A 261 -10.37 25.75 -3.08
CA ASP A 261 -9.30 24.90 -2.56
C ASP A 261 -9.03 23.77 -3.58
N ASP A 262 -7.78 23.42 -3.79
CA ASP A 262 -7.32 22.35 -4.71
C ASP A 262 -7.57 20.93 -4.14
N ASN A 263 -8.78 20.69 -3.60
CA ASN A 263 -9.15 19.46 -2.91
C ASN A 263 -8.27 19.15 -1.68
N ILE A 264 -7.71 20.19 -1.06
CA ILE A 264 -6.83 20.07 0.12
C ILE A 264 -7.45 20.77 1.31
N PHE A 265 -7.69 20.02 2.38
CA PHE A 265 -8.01 20.56 3.68
C PHE A 265 -6.70 20.90 4.43
N SER A 266 -6.54 22.16 4.85
CA SER A 266 -5.44 22.59 5.70
C SER A 266 -5.96 22.94 7.09
N GLN A 267 -5.47 22.27 8.11
CA GLN A 267 -5.90 22.40 9.52
C GLN A 267 -4.70 22.67 10.42
N GLU A 268 -4.87 23.51 11.45
CA GLU A 268 -3.91 23.68 12.53
C GLU A 268 -4.60 23.32 13.86
N LEU A 269 -4.08 22.30 14.53
CA LEU A 269 -4.54 21.88 15.84
C LEU A 269 -3.52 22.29 16.90
N VAL A 270 -4.01 22.75 18.05
CA VAL A 270 -3.18 23.06 19.20
C VAL A 270 -3.46 22.03 20.29
N VAL A 271 -2.38 21.41 20.77
CA VAL A 271 -2.42 20.48 21.89
C VAL A 271 -1.79 21.19 23.07
N SER A 272 -2.56 21.45 24.12
CA SER A 272 -2.08 21.96 25.39
C SER A 272 -1.92 20.82 26.40
N ARG A 273 -0.96 20.98 27.31
CA ARG A 273 -0.67 19.99 28.36
C ARG A 273 -1.72 20.02 29.45
#